data_45111ca942d57429b639df25ad1e76a5
#
_entry.id   45111ca942d57429b639df25ad1e76a5
#
_cell.length_a   1.000
_cell.length_b   1.000
_cell.length_c   1.000
_cell.angle_alpha   90.00
_cell.angle_beta   90.00
_cell.angle_gamma   90.00
#
_symmetry.space_group_name_H-M   'P 1'
#
loop_
_entity.id
_entity.type
_entity.pdbx_description
1 polymer ?
#
loop_
_entity_poly.entity_id
_entity_poly.type
_entity_poly.pdbx_seq_one_letter_code
_entity_poly.pdbx_strand_id
1 'polypeptide(L)'
;TILISSYLCHPSMANNELSGPLIQILVYLKLKKIKKRRFNYLFVINPETIGSICFIHKNLKFLKKNLISGIVLTCLGGPKRTLSYKLSRQGNSIFDNYFKKLAKQRKIKIRKFNTTGSDERQYCSSECNLPVGQLARTIYGNYKEYHTSADNKKFVKLKRFEKTSNEIIDFIKYNEEQIFLRRKQPYCEIQLGKRSLYPNINSPSTQNDSSDTLINSRQQLEIITKILSFADGQTRLSDL
;
A
#
# COMPACT_ATOMS: atom_id res chain seq x y z
N THR A 1 1.56 -7.74 -7.88
CA THR A 1 2.91 -7.44 -7.34
C THR A 1 2.88 -6.15 -6.54
N ILE A 2 3.59 -6.13 -5.42
CA ILE A 2 3.86 -4.93 -4.60
C ILE A 2 5.35 -4.62 -4.71
N LEU A 3 5.70 -3.37 -5.03
CA LEU A 3 7.07 -2.89 -5.15
C LEU A 3 7.54 -2.27 -3.83
N ILE A 4 8.73 -2.65 -3.40
CA ILE A 4 9.48 -1.98 -2.33
C ILE A 4 10.83 -1.58 -2.92
N SER A 5 11.00 -0.29 -3.14
CA SER A 5 12.20 0.27 -3.81
C SER A 5 13.00 1.15 -2.86
N SER A 6 14.29 1.15 -3.02
CA SER A 6 15.21 2.09 -2.40
C SER A 6 16.40 2.32 -3.31
N TYR A 7 17.23 3.27 -2.99
CA TYR A 7 18.41 3.58 -3.78
C TYR A 7 19.68 3.51 -2.94
N LEU A 8 20.81 3.35 -3.63
CA LEU A 8 22.14 3.31 -3.05
C LEU A 8 23.15 3.83 -4.08
N CYS A 9 23.53 5.09 -3.98
CA CYS A 9 24.40 5.75 -4.95
C CYS A 9 25.29 6.86 -4.37
N HIS A 10 24.86 7.57 -3.32
CA HIS A 10 25.67 8.63 -2.71
C HIS A 10 26.58 8.05 -1.64
N PRO A 11 27.90 8.11 -1.78
CA PRO A 11 28.82 7.51 -0.84
C PRO A 11 28.75 8.15 0.56
N SER A 12 28.97 7.34 1.59
CA SER A 12 29.14 7.78 2.98
C SER A 12 27.95 8.45 3.66
N MET A 13 26.72 8.35 3.12
CA MET A 13 25.52 8.89 3.74
C MET A 13 24.71 7.81 4.44
N ALA A 14 24.35 8.04 5.69
CA ALA A 14 23.68 7.03 6.51
C ALA A 14 22.15 7.14 6.45
N ASN A 15 21.58 8.32 6.65
CA ASN A 15 20.13 8.50 6.61
C ASN A 15 19.60 8.56 5.17
N ASN A 16 20.30 9.29 4.31
CA ASN A 16 19.88 9.46 2.92
C ASN A 16 19.95 8.13 2.16
N GLU A 17 21.08 7.42 2.24
CA GLU A 17 21.38 6.26 1.42
C GLU A 17 21.11 4.92 2.10
N LEU A 18 21.76 4.69 3.25
CA LEU A 18 21.73 3.36 3.86
C LEU A 18 20.40 3.02 4.53
N SER A 19 19.61 4.02 4.93
CA SER A 19 18.41 3.77 5.70
C SER A 19 17.33 3.02 4.92
N GLY A 20 17.15 3.33 3.64
CA GLY A 20 16.21 2.65 2.74
C GLY A 20 16.58 1.18 2.55
N PRO A 21 17.76 0.86 2.02
CA PRO A 21 18.20 -0.52 1.80
C PRO A 21 18.22 -1.37 3.07
N LEU A 22 18.67 -0.84 4.20
CA LEU A 22 18.68 -1.58 5.46
C LEU A 22 17.28 -1.95 5.94
N ILE A 23 16.33 -1.01 5.86
CA ILE A 23 14.94 -1.29 6.17
C ILE A 23 14.35 -2.31 5.18
N GLN A 24 14.69 -2.21 3.93
CA GLN A 24 14.26 -3.14 2.88
C GLN A 24 14.74 -4.57 3.19
N ILE A 25 15.98 -4.75 3.62
CA ILE A 25 16.52 -6.04 4.07
C ILE A 25 15.73 -6.55 5.30
N LEU A 26 15.49 -5.70 6.29
CA LEU A 26 14.70 -6.09 7.48
C LEU A 26 13.28 -6.52 7.11
N VAL A 27 12.63 -5.80 6.20
CA VAL A 27 11.29 -6.16 5.67
C VAL A 27 11.35 -7.51 4.96
N TYR A 28 12.35 -7.73 4.10
CA TYR A 28 12.54 -8.99 3.39
C TYR A 28 12.69 -10.18 4.37
N LEU A 29 13.55 -10.03 5.38
CA LEU A 29 13.76 -11.08 6.39
C LEU A 29 12.49 -11.41 7.19
N LYS A 30 11.69 -10.40 7.52
CA LYS A 30 10.41 -10.58 8.21
C LYS A 30 9.36 -11.18 7.29
N LEU A 31 9.31 -10.75 6.04
CA LEU A 31 8.39 -11.26 5.03
C LEU A 31 8.61 -12.74 4.72
N LYS A 32 9.86 -13.22 4.74
CA LYS A 32 10.19 -14.66 4.59
C LYS A 32 9.48 -15.54 5.61
N LYS A 33 9.16 -15.02 6.79
CA LYS A 33 8.46 -15.77 7.85
C LYS A 33 6.96 -15.90 7.60
N ILE A 34 6.38 -15.12 6.69
CA ILE A 34 4.97 -15.20 6.30
C ILE A 34 4.84 -16.31 5.24
N LYS A 35 4.37 -17.49 5.65
CA LYS A 35 4.33 -18.69 4.79
C LYS A 35 3.33 -18.58 3.63
N LYS A 36 2.13 -18.04 3.89
CA LYS A 36 1.08 -17.86 2.87
C LYS A 36 1.03 -16.39 2.48
N ARG A 37 1.23 -16.09 1.19
CA ARG A 37 1.19 -14.73 0.64
C ARG A 37 0.38 -14.75 -0.64
N ARG A 38 -0.50 -13.79 -0.75
CA ARG A 38 -1.33 -13.56 -1.94
C ARG A 38 -0.61 -12.70 -2.98
N PHE A 39 0.22 -11.78 -2.50
CA PHE A 39 0.96 -10.88 -3.38
C PHE A 39 2.40 -11.34 -3.60
N ASN A 40 2.90 -11.07 -4.80
CA ASN A 40 4.34 -11.09 -5.06
C ASN A 40 4.95 -9.76 -4.59
N TYR A 41 6.13 -9.83 -3.98
CA TYR A 41 6.88 -8.67 -3.51
C TYR A 41 8.15 -8.53 -4.32
N LEU A 42 8.30 -7.36 -4.95
CA LEU A 42 9.45 -7.02 -5.77
C LEU A 42 10.32 -6.03 -4.99
N PHE A 43 11.53 -6.44 -4.66
CA PHE A 43 12.52 -5.62 -3.98
C PHE A 43 13.52 -5.08 -4.99
N VAL A 44 13.71 -3.75 -5.02
CA VAL A 44 14.61 -3.08 -5.95
C VAL A 44 15.53 -2.15 -5.19
N ILE A 45 16.85 -2.29 -5.41
CA ILE A 45 17.88 -1.37 -4.96
C ILE A 45 18.69 -0.99 -6.19
N ASN A 46 18.74 0.27 -6.51
CA ASN A 46 19.40 0.80 -7.71
C ASN A 46 19.97 2.21 -7.42
N PRO A 47 20.86 2.75 -8.25
CA PRO A 47 21.21 4.16 -8.19
C PRO A 47 19.97 5.05 -8.34
N GLU A 48 19.88 6.12 -7.55
CA GLU A 48 18.76 7.05 -7.60
C GLU A 48 18.60 7.63 -9.02
N THR A 49 17.36 7.89 -9.42
CA THR A 49 16.98 8.49 -10.71
C THR A 49 17.38 7.61 -11.90
N ILE A 50 18.66 7.52 -12.23
CA ILE A 50 19.15 6.81 -13.44
C ILE A 50 18.84 5.31 -13.37
N GLY A 51 19.05 4.69 -12.21
CA GLY A 51 18.77 3.28 -12.01
C GLY A 51 17.29 2.97 -12.07
N SER A 52 16.44 3.81 -11.47
CA SER A 52 14.99 3.64 -11.55
C SER A 52 14.45 3.85 -12.97
N ILE A 53 15.00 4.81 -13.73
CA ILE A 53 14.66 5.01 -15.15
C ILE A 53 15.01 3.75 -15.97
N CYS A 54 16.23 3.24 -15.82
CA CYS A 54 16.66 2.01 -16.51
C CYS A 54 15.81 0.80 -16.11
N PHE A 55 15.51 0.65 -14.81
CA PHE A 55 14.66 -0.42 -14.31
C PHE A 55 13.24 -0.34 -14.90
N ILE A 56 12.63 0.84 -14.87
CA ILE A 56 11.29 1.08 -15.43
C ILE A 56 11.29 0.79 -16.93
N HIS A 57 12.28 1.32 -17.66
CA HIS A 57 12.38 1.10 -19.12
C HIS A 57 12.38 -0.39 -19.47
N LYS A 58 13.23 -1.18 -18.81
CA LYS A 58 13.30 -2.63 -19.03
C LYS A 58 12.04 -3.39 -18.64
N ASN A 59 11.31 -2.92 -17.64
CA ASN A 59 10.24 -3.67 -16.99
C ASN A 59 8.85 -3.03 -17.16
N LEU A 60 8.69 -1.97 -17.99
CA LEU A 60 7.46 -1.17 -18.03
C LEU A 60 6.22 -2.01 -18.34
N LYS A 61 6.29 -2.91 -19.31
CA LYS A 61 5.17 -3.81 -19.67
C LYS A 61 4.76 -4.69 -18.49
N PHE A 62 5.73 -5.27 -17.78
CA PHE A 62 5.49 -6.08 -16.58
C PHE A 62 4.88 -5.24 -15.45
N LEU A 63 5.45 -4.06 -15.19
CA LEU A 63 5.00 -3.16 -14.13
C LEU A 63 3.57 -2.67 -14.39
N LYS A 64 3.26 -2.21 -15.59
CA LYS A 64 1.90 -1.78 -15.97
C LYS A 64 0.87 -2.90 -15.81
N LYS A 65 1.23 -4.14 -16.10
CA LYS A 65 0.33 -5.29 -16.01
C LYS A 65 0.16 -5.80 -14.57
N ASN A 66 1.21 -5.77 -13.76
CA ASN A 66 1.27 -6.55 -12.52
C ASN A 66 1.43 -5.71 -11.25
N LEU A 67 1.88 -4.45 -11.36
CA LEU A 67 2.11 -3.62 -10.19
C LEU A 67 0.79 -3.06 -9.65
N ILE A 68 0.43 -3.49 -8.45
CA ILE A 68 -0.79 -3.04 -7.76
C ILE A 68 -0.48 -1.79 -6.94
N SER A 69 0.69 -1.76 -6.30
CA SER A 69 1.14 -0.62 -5.50
C SER A 69 2.64 -0.72 -5.24
N GLY A 70 3.27 0.40 -4.95
CA GLY A 70 4.69 0.44 -4.60
C GLY A 70 5.02 1.55 -3.62
N ILE A 71 6.20 1.43 -3.04
CA ILE A 71 6.73 2.40 -2.08
C ILE A 71 8.23 2.57 -2.27
N VAL A 72 8.67 3.82 -2.33
CA VAL A 72 10.10 4.19 -2.27
C VAL A 72 10.46 4.51 -0.83
N LEU A 73 11.52 3.87 -0.32
CA LEU A 73 12.02 4.05 1.03
C LEU A 73 13.23 4.97 1.01
N THR A 74 13.15 6.10 1.70
CA THR A 74 14.23 7.10 1.77
C THR A 74 14.26 7.83 3.10
N CYS A 75 15.43 8.23 3.57
CA CYS A 75 15.61 9.09 4.73
C CYS A 75 14.84 8.62 5.99
N LEU A 76 14.91 7.34 6.30
CA LEU A 76 14.11 6.69 7.35
C LEU A 76 14.84 6.50 8.69
N GLY A 77 16.16 6.74 8.73
CA GLY A 77 17.00 6.52 9.90
C GLY A 77 17.13 7.71 10.84
N GLY A 78 16.79 8.91 10.40
CA GLY A 78 16.98 10.16 11.15
C GLY A 78 16.15 10.26 12.43
N PRO A 79 16.40 11.32 13.26
CA PRO A 79 15.87 11.40 14.63
C PRO A 79 14.36 11.63 14.71
N LYS A 80 13.70 12.14 13.68
CA LYS A 80 12.25 12.41 13.72
C LYS A 80 11.44 11.15 14.03
N ARG A 81 10.43 11.30 14.91
CA ARG A 81 9.60 10.16 15.36
C ARG A 81 8.47 9.83 14.42
N THR A 82 7.96 10.82 13.72
CA THR A 82 6.79 10.69 12.82
C THR A 82 7.21 10.27 11.42
N LEU A 83 6.39 9.43 10.81
CA LEU A 83 6.51 9.11 9.39
C LEU A 83 5.92 10.25 8.53
N SER A 84 6.45 10.36 7.34
CA SER A 84 5.88 11.16 6.26
C SER A 84 5.68 10.26 5.06
N TYR A 85 4.45 10.21 4.56
CA TYR A 85 4.12 9.48 3.36
C TYR A 85 3.69 10.44 2.26
N LYS A 86 4.36 10.37 1.12
CA LYS A 86 4.00 11.09 -0.09
C LYS A 86 3.17 10.16 -0.97
N LEU A 87 1.99 10.62 -1.33
CA LEU A 87 1.05 9.87 -2.16
C LEU A 87 1.66 9.60 -3.55
N SER A 88 1.23 8.51 -4.18
CA SER A 88 1.41 8.32 -5.61
C SER A 88 0.68 9.42 -6.39
N ARG A 89 0.94 9.53 -7.69
CA ARG A 89 0.34 10.58 -8.54
C ARG A 89 -1.19 10.57 -8.48
N GLN A 90 -1.82 9.40 -8.52
CA GLN A 90 -3.28 9.27 -8.45
C GLN A 90 -3.81 9.36 -7.01
N GLY A 91 -2.97 9.10 -6.04
CA GLY A 91 -3.32 9.19 -4.63
C GLY A 91 -4.32 8.15 -4.14
N ASN A 92 -4.51 7.04 -4.85
CA ASN A 92 -5.52 6.01 -4.56
C ASN A 92 -4.96 4.58 -4.52
N SER A 93 -3.64 4.41 -4.53
CA SER A 93 -3.01 3.10 -4.42
C SER A 93 -3.31 2.43 -3.06
N ILE A 94 -3.04 1.13 -2.95
CA ILE A 94 -3.21 0.40 -1.68
C ILE A 94 -2.38 1.05 -0.57
N PHE A 95 -1.13 1.46 -0.84
CA PHE A 95 -0.32 2.20 0.12
C PHE A 95 -0.93 3.56 0.45
N ASP A 96 -1.41 4.31 -0.54
CA ASP A 96 -2.03 5.62 -0.33
C ASP A 96 -3.21 5.52 0.64
N ASN A 97 -4.11 4.58 0.39
CA ASN A 97 -5.31 4.39 1.21
C ASN A 97 -4.97 3.93 2.63
N TYR A 98 -4.02 3.00 2.77
CA TYR A 98 -3.55 2.54 4.07
C TYR A 98 -2.95 3.69 4.90
N PHE A 99 -2.01 4.46 4.33
CA PHE A 99 -1.38 5.56 5.05
C PHE A 99 -2.34 6.71 5.34
N LYS A 100 -3.30 7.01 4.46
CA LYS A 100 -4.38 7.97 4.75
C LYS A 100 -5.24 7.52 5.94
N LYS A 101 -5.62 6.24 6.01
CA LYS A 101 -6.36 5.66 7.13
C LYS A 101 -5.55 5.77 8.42
N LEU A 102 -4.28 5.38 8.40
CA LEU A 102 -3.40 5.47 9.57
C LEU A 102 -3.11 6.90 10.01
N ALA A 103 -3.08 7.87 9.09
CA ALA A 103 -2.82 9.26 9.44
C ALA A 103 -3.87 9.84 10.39
N LYS A 104 -5.10 9.33 10.36
CA LYS A 104 -6.18 9.70 11.30
C LYS A 104 -5.95 9.14 12.71
N GLN A 105 -5.26 7.99 12.82
CA GLN A 105 -5.03 7.28 14.08
C GLN A 105 -3.64 7.53 14.66
N ARG A 106 -2.65 7.69 13.79
CA ARG A 106 -1.23 7.89 14.14
C ARG A 106 -0.77 9.20 13.49
N LYS A 107 0.12 9.95 14.13
CA LYS A 107 0.66 11.22 13.60
C LYS A 107 1.55 11.01 12.37
N ILE A 108 0.97 10.53 11.24
CA ILE A 108 1.67 10.39 9.96
C ILE A 108 1.38 11.62 9.10
N LYS A 109 2.41 12.28 8.59
CA LYS A 109 2.26 13.43 7.71
C LYS A 109 2.02 12.94 6.27
N ILE A 110 0.80 13.11 5.78
CA ILE A 110 0.48 12.85 4.36
C ILE A 110 0.88 14.06 3.51
N ARG A 111 1.61 13.80 2.43
CA ARG A 111 1.99 14.81 1.43
C ARG A 111 1.34 14.46 0.09
N LYS A 112 0.82 15.44 -0.61
CA LYS A 112 0.36 15.27 -1.98
C LYS A 112 1.55 14.98 -2.90
N PHE A 113 1.28 14.30 -4.02
CA PHE A 113 2.29 14.15 -5.07
C PHE A 113 2.73 15.54 -5.59
N ASN A 114 4.01 15.68 -5.82
CA ASN A 114 4.61 16.82 -6.50
C ASN A 114 5.85 16.34 -7.27
N THR A 115 6.39 17.20 -8.10
CA THR A 115 7.51 16.91 -8.99
C THR A 115 8.89 16.93 -8.30
N THR A 116 8.97 17.32 -7.02
CA THR A 116 10.19 17.26 -6.22
C THR A 116 10.20 15.97 -5.41
N GLY A 117 11.34 15.30 -5.28
CA GLY A 117 11.43 14.06 -4.50
C GLY A 117 12.53 13.15 -4.99
N SER A 118 12.33 11.86 -4.77
CA SER A 118 13.24 10.79 -5.14
C SER A 118 12.63 9.95 -6.29
N ASP A 119 12.89 8.66 -6.32
CA ASP A 119 12.53 7.73 -7.42
C ASP A 119 11.02 7.59 -7.67
N GLU A 120 10.17 7.90 -6.69
CA GLU A 120 8.72 7.86 -6.91
C GLU A 120 8.28 8.77 -8.05
N ARG A 121 9.05 9.83 -8.37
CA ARG A 121 8.79 10.72 -9.51
C ARG A 121 8.91 9.99 -10.84
N GLN A 122 9.87 9.07 -10.95
CA GLN A 122 10.13 8.31 -12.17
C GLN A 122 8.99 7.31 -12.39
N TYR A 123 8.62 6.57 -11.34
CA TYR A 123 7.47 5.65 -11.39
C TYR A 123 6.16 6.37 -11.72
N CYS A 124 5.97 7.56 -11.17
CA CYS A 124 4.77 8.39 -11.32
C CYS A 124 4.82 9.37 -12.51
N SER A 125 5.83 9.27 -13.40
CA SER A 125 5.87 10.10 -14.61
C SER A 125 4.62 9.88 -15.47
N SER A 126 4.27 10.87 -16.33
CA SER A 126 2.96 10.93 -16.99
C SER A 126 2.55 9.63 -17.69
N GLU A 127 3.42 9.07 -18.51
CA GLU A 127 3.12 7.85 -19.25
C GLU A 127 3.30 6.57 -18.44
N CYS A 128 4.20 6.57 -17.45
CA CYS A 128 4.34 5.42 -16.56
C CYS A 128 3.15 5.31 -15.62
N ASN A 129 2.82 6.40 -14.94
CA ASN A 129 1.70 6.56 -14.00
C ASN A 129 1.51 5.34 -13.07
N LEU A 130 2.63 4.81 -12.57
CA LEU A 130 2.64 3.64 -11.70
C LEU A 130 2.25 4.06 -10.27
N PRO A 131 1.51 3.22 -9.54
CA PRO A 131 0.96 3.55 -8.23
C PRO A 131 2.02 3.45 -7.12
N VAL A 132 3.05 4.30 -7.16
CA VAL A 132 4.21 4.27 -6.25
C VAL A 132 4.29 5.54 -5.43
N GLY A 133 4.18 5.41 -4.10
CA GLY A 133 4.36 6.49 -3.14
C GLY A 133 5.78 6.50 -2.54
N GLN A 134 6.03 7.40 -1.57
CA GLN A 134 7.33 7.51 -0.90
C GLN A 134 7.14 7.56 0.61
N LEU A 135 7.92 6.79 1.33
CA LEU A 135 7.98 6.82 2.79
C LEU A 135 9.31 7.41 3.26
N ALA A 136 9.22 8.41 4.11
CA ALA A 136 10.36 9.05 4.74
C ALA A 136 10.06 9.37 6.22
N ARG A 137 11.09 9.61 7.00
CA ARG A 137 10.95 10.05 8.39
C ARG A 137 11.60 11.41 8.61
N THR A 138 12.87 11.53 8.28
CA THR A 138 13.59 12.80 8.28
C THR A 138 13.84 13.19 6.83
N ILE A 139 12.88 13.93 6.27
CA ILE A 139 12.79 14.19 4.82
C ILE A 139 14.01 14.98 4.36
N TYR A 140 14.55 14.60 3.21
CA TYR A 140 15.62 15.32 2.49
C TYR A 140 15.31 16.81 2.40
N GLY A 141 16.34 17.63 2.47
CA GLY A 141 16.24 19.11 2.47
C GLY A 141 15.65 19.73 3.74
N ASN A 142 15.18 18.92 4.72
CA ASN A 142 14.62 19.41 5.98
C ASN A 142 15.48 19.05 7.22
N TYR A 143 16.75 18.72 6.99
CA TYR A 143 17.75 18.52 8.05
C TYR A 143 19.11 19.01 7.56
N LYS A 144 19.89 19.58 8.49
CA LYS A 144 21.16 20.28 8.15
C LYS A 144 22.23 19.31 7.66
N GLU A 145 22.15 18.06 8.09
CA GLU A 145 23.10 16.99 7.75
C GLU A 145 22.92 16.47 6.32
N TYR A 146 21.82 16.87 5.65
CA TYR A 146 21.52 16.41 4.29
C TYR A 146 22.64 16.78 3.31
N HIS A 147 23.14 15.77 2.58
CA HIS A 147 24.22 15.86 1.60
C HIS A 147 25.54 16.42 2.20
N THR A 148 25.79 16.14 3.46
CA THR A 148 27.05 16.46 4.15
C THR A 148 27.63 15.25 4.87
N SER A 149 28.89 15.30 5.27
CA SER A 149 29.57 14.25 6.09
C SER A 149 28.95 14.08 7.48
N ALA A 150 28.07 14.99 7.90
CA ALA A 150 27.30 14.88 9.13
C ALA A 150 26.14 13.87 9.04
N ASP A 151 25.72 13.47 7.83
CA ASP A 151 24.79 12.36 7.63
C ASP A 151 25.48 11.02 7.82
N ASN A 152 25.85 10.72 9.04
CA ASN A 152 26.65 9.57 9.44
C ASN A 152 25.96 8.71 10.51
N LYS A 153 26.67 7.68 11.02
CA LYS A 153 26.16 6.74 12.03
C LYS A 153 25.63 7.41 13.30
N LYS A 154 26.16 8.58 13.70
CA LYS A 154 25.71 9.33 14.90
C LYS A 154 24.33 9.95 14.68
N PHE A 155 24.04 10.35 13.44
CA PHE A 155 22.77 10.95 13.05
C PHE A 155 21.62 9.92 13.04
N VAL A 156 21.85 8.71 12.57
CA VAL A 156 20.82 7.68 12.46
C VAL A 156 20.55 6.98 13.78
N LYS A 157 19.32 6.50 13.95
CA LYS A 157 18.86 5.77 15.14
C LYS A 157 18.39 4.37 14.76
N LEU A 158 19.13 3.33 15.13
CA LEU A 158 18.83 1.93 14.77
C LEU A 158 17.40 1.51 15.14
N LYS A 159 16.90 1.96 16.30
CA LYS A 159 15.49 1.74 16.70
C LYS A 159 14.48 2.24 15.66
N ARG A 160 14.84 3.20 14.78
CA ARG A 160 13.97 3.68 13.71
C ARG A 160 13.88 2.67 12.58
N PHE A 161 14.96 1.99 12.26
CA PHE A 161 14.95 0.94 11.24
C PHE A 161 14.00 -0.20 11.61
N GLU A 162 14.13 -0.69 12.85
CA GLU A 162 13.24 -1.73 13.35
C GLU A 162 11.78 -1.28 13.37
N LYS A 163 11.50 -0.09 13.94
CA LYS A 163 10.14 0.45 13.98
C LYS A 163 9.55 0.59 12.58
N THR A 164 10.27 1.18 11.64
CA THR A 164 9.78 1.39 10.26
C THR A 164 9.59 0.07 9.54
N SER A 165 10.48 -0.91 9.71
CA SER A 165 10.29 -2.24 9.14
C SER A 165 9.05 -2.94 9.69
N ASN A 166 8.73 -2.78 10.98
CA ASN A 166 7.49 -3.29 11.56
C ASN A 166 6.26 -2.60 10.98
N GLU A 167 6.28 -1.27 10.84
CA GLU A 167 5.19 -0.49 10.24
C GLU A 167 4.90 -0.94 8.78
N ILE A 168 5.93 -1.30 8.02
CA ILE A 168 5.77 -1.86 6.66
C ILE A 168 5.23 -3.30 6.72
N ILE A 169 5.68 -4.12 7.65
CA ILE A 169 5.15 -5.47 7.84
C ILE A 169 3.70 -5.45 8.30
N ASP A 170 3.30 -4.52 9.15
CA ASP A 170 1.90 -4.32 9.54
C ASP A 170 1.03 -3.99 8.32
N PHE A 171 1.52 -3.12 7.42
CA PHE A 171 0.88 -2.87 6.13
C PHE A 171 0.75 -4.16 5.30
N ILE A 172 1.84 -4.92 5.18
CA ILE A 172 1.84 -6.18 4.41
C ILE A 172 0.80 -7.14 4.97
N LYS A 173 0.83 -7.42 6.27
CA LYS A 173 -0.14 -8.29 6.93
C LYS A 173 -1.57 -7.81 6.72
N TYR A 174 -1.82 -6.53 6.97
CA TYR A 174 -3.14 -5.94 6.75
C TYR A 174 -3.67 -6.19 5.34
N ASN A 175 -2.83 -6.10 4.30
CA ASN A 175 -3.26 -6.31 2.92
C ASN A 175 -3.35 -7.81 2.54
N GLU A 176 -2.49 -8.66 3.09
CA GLU A 176 -2.57 -10.12 2.88
C GLU A 176 -3.85 -10.72 3.47
N GLU A 177 -4.35 -10.14 4.56
CA GLU A 177 -5.57 -10.56 5.25
C GLU A 177 -6.85 -10.03 4.59
N GLN A 178 -6.76 -9.05 3.67
CA GLN A 178 -7.94 -8.49 3.02
C GLN A 178 -8.59 -9.50 2.07
N ILE A 179 -9.90 -9.58 2.13
CA ILE A 179 -10.71 -10.38 1.20
C ILE A 179 -11.15 -9.49 0.05
N PHE A 180 -10.89 -9.95 -1.17
CA PHE A 180 -11.39 -9.34 -2.40
C PHE A 180 -12.23 -10.37 -3.13
N LEU A 181 -13.45 -10.04 -3.39
CA LEU A 181 -14.38 -10.91 -4.11
C LEU A 181 -14.39 -10.54 -5.59
N ARG A 182 -14.43 -11.53 -6.47
CA ARG A 182 -14.60 -11.32 -7.89
C ARG A 182 -15.71 -12.22 -8.42
N ARG A 183 -16.66 -11.61 -9.10
CA ARG A 183 -17.75 -12.34 -9.76
C ARG A 183 -17.21 -13.16 -10.92
N LYS A 184 -17.73 -14.39 -11.09
CA LYS A 184 -17.46 -15.21 -12.29
C LYS A 184 -18.06 -14.57 -13.54
N GLN A 185 -19.25 -13.95 -13.42
CA GLN A 185 -19.91 -13.16 -14.46
C GLN A 185 -19.88 -11.70 -14.06
N PRO A 186 -19.01 -10.86 -14.64
CA PRO A 186 -18.83 -9.48 -14.21
C PRO A 186 -19.87 -8.52 -14.79
N TYR A 187 -20.66 -8.96 -15.78
CA TYR A 187 -21.61 -8.11 -16.51
C TYR A 187 -23.01 -8.20 -15.89
N CYS A 188 -23.65 -7.07 -15.79
CA CYS A 188 -25.06 -6.89 -15.41
C CYS A 188 -25.42 -7.49 -14.05
N GLU A 189 -26.68 -7.45 -13.71
CA GLU A 189 -27.20 -8.00 -12.46
C GLU A 189 -27.38 -9.54 -12.55
N ILE A 190 -27.12 -10.22 -11.43
CA ILE A 190 -27.35 -11.65 -11.34
C ILE A 190 -28.84 -11.89 -11.06
N GLN A 191 -29.45 -12.84 -11.79
CA GLN A 191 -30.82 -13.24 -11.55
C GLN A 191 -30.95 -13.97 -10.20
N LEU A 192 -31.23 -13.21 -9.14
CA LEU A 192 -31.31 -13.73 -7.77
C LEU A 192 -32.53 -14.60 -7.56
N GLY A 193 -33.64 -14.36 -8.25
CA GLY A 193 -34.86 -15.17 -8.17
C GLY A 193 -34.62 -16.62 -8.55
N LYS A 194 -33.84 -16.89 -9.61
CA LYS A 194 -33.46 -18.25 -10.05
C LYS A 194 -32.62 -19.03 -9.02
N ARG A 195 -32.10 -18.31 -8.00
CA ARG A 195 -31.23 -18.84 -6.95
C ARG A 195 -31.89 -18.83 -5.58
N SER A 196 -33.21 -18.54 -5.54
CA SER A 196 -33.99 -18.44 -4.30
C SER A 196 -33.37 -17.45 -3.29
N LEU A 197 -32.74 -16.37 -3.80
CA LEU A 197 -32.09 -15.37 -2.97
C LEU A 197 -32.94 -14.13 -2.76
N TYR A 198 -34.13 -14.02 -3.40
CA TYR A 198 -35.12 -13.03 -3.04
C TYR A 198 -35.95 -13.49 -1.86
N PRO A 199 -36.23 -12.62 -0.87
CA PRO A 199 -37.19 -12.94 0.17
C PRO A 199 -38.57 -13.16 -0.46
N ASN A 200 -39.27 -14.16 0.03
CA ASN A 200 -40.66 -14.43 -0.40
C ASN A 200 -41.56 -13.29 0.10
N ILE A 201 -42.11 -12.48 -0.81
CA ILE A 201 -42.93 -11.31 -0.48
C ILE A 201 -44.19 -11.70 0.31
N ASN A 202 -44.66 -12.95 0.15
CA ASN A 202 -45.85 -13.50 0.78
C ASN A 202 -45.56 -14.42 1.99
N SER A 203 -44.35 -14.47 2.49
CA SER A 203 -44.09 -15.27 3.66
C SER A 203 -44.36 -14.50 4.95
N PRO A 204 -45.06 -15.08 5.95
CA PRO A 204 -45.32 -14.41 7.24
C PRO A 204 -44.05 -13.93 7.96
N SER A 205 -42.91 -14.48 7.66
CA SER A 205 -41.60 -14.08 8.18
C SER A 205 -41.13 -12.70 7.72
N THR A 206 -41.74 -12.11 6.68
CA THR A 206 -41.47 -10.74 6.28
C THR A 206 -42.20 -9.70 7.12
N GLN A 207 -43.22 -10.11 7.88
CA GLN A 207 -44.02 -9.18 8.73
C GLN A 207 -43.68 -9.29 10.23
N ASN A 208 -43.19 -10.45 10.70
CA ASN A 208 -42.88 -10.70 12.10
C ASN A 208 -41.56 -11.48 12.22
N ASP A 209 -40.43 -10.83 11.99
CA ASP A 209 -39.13 -11.41 12.36
C ASP A 209 -38.90 -11.27 13.88
N SER A 210 -39.58 -12.14 14.64
CA SER A 210 -39.26 -12.47 16.05
C SER A 210 -38.28 -13.64 16.15
N SER A 211 -37.57 -13.97 15.07
CA SER A 211 -36.52 -14.99 15.10
C SER A 211 -35.18 -14.36 15.48
N ASP A 212 -34.44 -15.04 16.36
CA ASP A 212 -33.11 -14.70 16.88
C ASP A 212 -32.00 -14.52 15.80
N THR A 213 -32.34 -14.23 14.56
CA THR A 213 -31.38 -13.92 13.50
C THR A 213 -31.08 -12.43 13.53
N LEU A 214 -29.84 -12.10 13.82
CA LEU A 214 -29.28 -10.73 13.90
C LEU A 214 -29.56 -9.86 12.64
N ILE A 215 -30.02 -10.44 11.54
CA ILE A 215 -30.21 -9.78 10.24
C ILE A 215 -31.52 -10.28 9.60
N ASN A 216 -32.44 -9.37 9.27
CA ASN A 216 -33.67 -9.71 8.57
C ASN A 216 -33.46 -9.99 7.07
N SER A 217 -34.40 -10.64 6.40
CA SER A 217 -34.31 -11.06 4.99
C SER A 217 -34.06 -9.89 4.03
N ARG A 218 -34.54 -8.69 4.34
CA ARG A 218 -34.34 -7.47 3.54
C ARG A 218 -32.91 -6.96 3.66
N GLN A 219 -32.34 -6.98 4.86
CA GLN A 219 -30.94 -6.64 5.11
C GLN A 219 -30.00 -7.66 4.48
N GLN A 220 -30.35 -8.95 4.51
CA GLN A 220 -29.58 -9.99 3.81
C GLN A 220 -29.53 -9.73 2.30
N LEU A 221 -30.65 -9.39 1.68
CA LEU A 221 -30.72 -9.05 0.25
C LEU A 221 -29.85 -7.81 -0.06
N GLU A 222 -29.92 -6.78 0.77
CA GLU A 222 -29.10 -5.56 0.62
C GLU A 222 -27.60 -5.90 0.68
N ILE A 223 -27.18 -6.70 1.65
CA ILE A 223 -25.79 -7.14 1.76
C ILE A 223 -25.37 -7.96 0.53
N ILE A 224 -26.20 -8.90 0.09
CA ILE A 224 -25.89 -9.74 -1.09
C ILE A 224 -25.74 -8.87 -2.34
N THR A 225 -26.69 -7.97 -2.60
CA THR A 225 -26.66 -7.09 -3.77
C THR A 225 -25.49 -6.14 -3.74
N LYS A 226 -25.15 -5.60 -2.56
CA LYS A 226 -23.98 -4.75 -2.36
C LYS A 226 -22.69 -5.51 -2.65
N ILE A 227 -22.51 -6.69 -2.07
CA ILE A 227 -21.34 -7.54 -2.34
C ILE A 227 -21.24 -7.87 -3.83
N LEU A 228 -22.33 -8.28 -4.47
CA LEU A 228 -22.33 -8.61 -5.89
C LEU A 228 -22.03 -7.42 -6.80
N SER A 229 -22.49 -6.22 -6.45
CA SER A 229 -22.22 -4.99 -7.21
C SER A 229 -20.76 -4.58 -7.16
N PHE A 230 -20.08 -4.81 -6.04
CA PHE A 230 -18.69 -4.39 -5.80
C PHE A 230 -17.67 -5.53 -5.88
N ALA A 231 -18.10 -6.76 -6.24
CA ALA A 231 -17.19 -7.91 -6.40
C ALA A 231 -16.40 -7.84 -7.73
N ASP A 232 -15.59 -6.80 -7.87
CA ASP A 232 -14.75 -6.49 -9.04
C ASP A 232 -13.34 -7.10 -8.95
N GLY A 233 -12.98 -7.69 -7.82
CA GLY A 233 -11.64 -8.20 -7.52
C GLY A 233 -10.66 -7.13 -7.04
N GLN A 234 -11.11 -5.89 -6.87
CA GLN A 234 -10.30 -4.73 -6.43
C GLN A 234 -10.84 -4.10 -5.15
N THR A 235 -12.15 -4.11 -4.98
CA THR A 235 -12.82 -3.59 -3.78
C THR A 235 -12.68 -4.59 -2.63
N ARG A 236 -12.24 -4.10 -1.48
CA ARG A 236 -12.09 -4.94 -0.28
C ARG A 236 -13.47 -5.20 0.34
N LEU A 237 -13.68 -6.44 0.80
CA LEU A 237 -14.90 -6.79 1.52
C LEU A 237 -15.11 -5.91 2.78
N SER A 238 -14.02 -5.49 3.44
CA SER A 238 -14.09 -4.61 4.61
C SER A 238 -14.44 -3.16 4.31
N ASP A 239 -14.46 -2.75 3.05
CA ASP A 239 -14.78 -1.38 2.62
C ASP A 239 -16.25 -1.28 2.14
N LEU A 240 -16.97 -2.40 2.13
CA LEU A 240 -18.39 -2.51 1.81
C LEU A 240 -19.28 -2.36 3.05
#